data_ef6a992cb662f54b0d4cac3ceff4a9d1
#
_entry.id   ef6a992cb662f54b0d4cac3ceff4a9d1
#
_cell.length_a   1.000
_cell.length_b   1.000
_cell.length_c   1.000
_cell.angle_alpha   90.00
_cell.angle_beta   90.00
_cell.angle_gamma   90.00
#
_symmetry.space_group_name_H-M   'P 1'
#
loop_
_entity.id
_entity.type
_entity.pdbx_description
1 polymer ?
#
loop_
_entity_poly.entity_id
_entity_poly.type
_entity_poly.pdbx_seq_one_letter_code
_entity_poly.pdbx_strand_id
1 'polypeptide(L)'
;MRILHWLTLPLAMTLLAPATPFIATGSGGTLAAQQDSAKKAKPAKAKAPKDQGGEKKQKKKQDGDDPASPSAVRSRRQVVKDSLEALERPLFASREPLPFTLTADFRAISRNRDSTSKVRHAGTLVVKDTAGVDRSIPVELRTRGHFRLKSSTCRFVNLLVRFPKEGKLTRGTPFEGQKALKLGAHCQDDVRYERLLRREHLAYRILNVITPRSFRTRISNGTYIDSTSGKQVASRLAMWIESEDDVASRQGARLREFKRALFADMEPRTLDEMAIFEYLIANTDWSIYALHNVRIVATDSGVVYPIPYDFDFSGLVNAPYATPAPQLGIRSVRDRLFRGPCRRWDEMAPSITRFVQGEGAIMALLDEPPRLEEGEARDVRRFLEDFFRVARDPADAKQAFIDRCLDKPGA
;
A
#
# COMPACT_ATOMS: atom_id res chain seq x y z
N MET A 1 68.95 3.00 -8.90
CA MET A 1 69.11 2.65 -10.32
C MET A 1 67.74 2.72 -10.92
N ARG A 2 67.42 3.84 -11.61
CA ARG A 2 67.27 4.08 -13.05
C ARG A 2 66.35 3.01 -13.68
N ILE A 3 65.19 3.29 -14.30
CA ILE A 3 65.00 4.07 -15.54
C ILE A 3 63.57 4.57 -15.65
N LEU A 4 63.42 5.86 -16.00
CA LEU A 4 62.27 6.54 -16.59
C LEU A 4 61.96 6.01 -18.00
N HIS A 5 60.69 5.89 -18.36
CA HIS A 5 60.27 5.98 -19.76
C HIS A 5 59.01 6.83 -19.90
N TRP A 6 59.22 7.91 -20.60
CA TRP A 6 58.20 8.81 -21.20
C TRP A 6 57.78 8.25 -22.55
N LEU A 7 56.53 8.31 -22.93
CA LEU A 7 56.05 8.36 -24.33
C LEU A 7 54.64 8.95 -24.38
N THR A 8 54.55 10.21 -24.70
CA THR A 8 53.91 10.98 -25.79
C THR A 8 52.50 10.57 -26.25
N LEU A 9 51.59 11.59 -26.10
CA LEU A 9 50.30 11.72 -26.80
C LEU A 9 50.46 11.87 -28.31
N PRO A 10 49.41 11.60 -29.08
CA PRO A 10 49.04 12.54 -30.12
C PRO A 10 47.61 13.10 -29.99
N LEU A 11 47.55 14.37 -30.27
CA LEU A 11 46.42 15.25 -30.55
C LEU A 11 45.72 14.78 -31.84
N ALA A 12 44.39 14.64 -31.81
CA ALA A 12 43.57 14.52 -33.01
C ALA A 12 42.52 15.61 -33.05
N MET A 13 42.56 16.33 -34.09
CA MET A 13 41.88 17.56 -34.50
C MET A 13 40.40 17.30 -34.82
N THR A 14 39.56 18.15 -34.31
CA THR A 14 38.14 18.31 -34.64
C THR A 14 37.93 18.85 -36.03
N LEU A 15 37.01 18.25 -36.78
CA LEU A 15 36.42 18.84 -38.00
C LEU A 15 34.96 19.21 -37.70
N LEU A 16 34.69 20.51 -37.77
CA LEU A 16 33.32 21.06 -37.83
C LEU A 16 32.78 20.86 -39.25
N ALA A 17 31.50 20.44 -39.34
CA ALA A 17 30.68 20.55 -40.54
C ALA A 17 29.47 21.46 -40.26
N PRO A 18 29.01 22.25 -41.25
CA PRO A 18 28.06 23.36 -41.04
C PRO A 18 26.60 22.91 -41.09
N ALA A 19 25.77 23.64 -40.33
CA ALA A 19 24.35 23.54 -40.31
C ALA A 19 23.71 24.15 -41.58
N THR A 20 22.73 23.45 -42.18
CA THR A 20 21.85 23.99 -43.19
C THR A 20 20.46 24.27 -42.57
N PRO A 21 19.82 25.40 -42.88
CA PRO A 21 18.48 25.71 -42.40
C PRO A 21 17.41 25.05 -43.27
N PHE A 22 16.45 24.40 -42.65
CA PHE A 22 15.25 23.90 -43.32
C PHE A 22 14.13 24.96 -43.24
N ILE A 23 13.67 25.36 -44.39
CA ILE A 23 12.58 26.33 -44.62
C ILE A 23 11.24 25.61 -44.42
N ALA A 24 10.37 26.16 -43.59
CA ALA A 24 9.00 25.71 -43.40
C ALA A 24 8.12 26.34 -44.49
N THR A 25 7.49 25.52 -45.30
CA THR A 25 6.37 25.93 -46.16
C THR A 25 5.04 25.58 -45.45
N GLY A 26 4.26 26.60 -45.20
CA GLY A 26 2.92 26.45 -44.64
C GLY A 26 1.92 26.01 -45.73
N SER A 27 0.96 25.21 -45.33
CA SER A 27 -0.33 25.10 -46.03
C SER A 27 -1.45 25.11 -45.00
N GLY A 28 -2.31 26.12 -45.12
CA GLY A 28 -3.46 26.33 -44.27
C GLY A 28 -4.57 25.30 -44.55
N GLY A 29 -5.23 24.90 -43.48
CA GLY A 29 -6.46 24.11 -43.51
C GLY A 29 -7.46 24.76 -42.55
N THR A 30 -8.50 25.28 -43.10
CA THR A 30 -9.65 25.98 -42.51
C THR A 30 -10.40 25.10 -41.49
N LEU A 31 -10.68 25.69 -40.34
CA LEU A 31 -11.67 25.23 -39.37
C LEU A 31 -13.09 25.43 -39.92
N ALA A 32 -13.84 24.35 -40.04
CA ALA A 32 -15.28 24.39 -40.19
C ALA A 32 -15.94 24.07 -38.85
N ALA A 33 -16.61 25.06 -38.29
CA ALA A 33 -17.50 24.91 -37.16
C ALA A 33 -18.82 24.26 -37.62
N GLN A 34 -19.19 23.14 -37.03
CA GLN A 34 -20.52 22.59 -37.10
C GLN A 34 -21.31 22.91 -35.84
N GLN A 35 -22.26 23.83 -35.99
CA GLN A 35 -23.36 24.02 -35.05
C GLN A 35 -24.38 22.92 -35.30
N ASP A 36 -24.76 22.16 -34.28
CA ASP A 36 -25.94 21.32 -34.34
C ASP A 36 -27.02 21.82 -33.39
N SER A 37 -28.17 21.96 -34.03
CA SER A 37 -29.40 22.56 -33.59
C SER A 37 -30.15 21.71 -32.56
N ALA A 38 -30.59 22.37 -31.49
CA ALA A 38 -31.53 21.86 -30.51
C ALA A 38 -32.95 21.71 -31.11
N LYS A 39 -33.51 20.52 -31.09
CA LYS A 39 -34.95 20.28 -31.28
C LYS A 39 -35.65 20.14 -29.93
N LYS A 40 -36.51 21.11 -29.63
CA LYS A 40 -37.51 21.09 -28.55
C LYS A 40 -38.60 20.05 -28.85
N ALA A 41 -38.83 19.12 -27.90
CA ALA A 41 -40.05 18.33 -27.87
C ALA A 41 -40.90 18.74 -26.67
N LYS A 42 -42.20 18.98 -26.92
CA LYS A 42 -43.24 19.35 -25.95
C LYS A 42 -43.73 18.12 -25.16
N PRO A 43 -44.24 18.32 -23.93
CA PRO A 43 -44.66 17.22 -23.05
C PRO A 43 -46.08 16.75 -23.37
N ALA A 44 -46.29 15.43 -23.35
CA ALA A 44 -47.59 14.79 -23.41
C ALA A 44 -48.13 14.56 -21.99
N LYS A 45 -49.42 14.88 -21.81
CA LYS A 45 -50.17 14.75 -20.55
C LYS A 45 -50.47 13.28 -20.21
N ALA A 46 -50.18 12.90 -18.97
CA ALA A 46 -50.53 11.63 -18.37
C ALA A 46 -52.01 11.59 -17.96
N LYS A 47 -52.69 10.47 -18.26
CA LYS A 47 -53.95 10.05 -17.62
C LYS A 47 -53.64 8.98 -16.59
N ALA A 48 -54.14 9.15 -15.38
CA ALA A 48 -54.16 8.17 -14.35
C ALA A 48 -55.22 7.09 -14.59
N PRO A 49 -55.02 5.87 -14.15
CA PRO A 49 -56.09 4.99 -13.71
C PRO A 49 -55.95 4.60 -12.25
N LYS A 50 -57.15 4.35 -11.70
CA LYS A 50 -57.47 4.06 -10.30
C LYS A 50 -57.00 2.71 -9.80
N ASP A 51 -56.68 2.73 -8.54
CA ASP A 51 -56.71 1.80 -7.46
C ASP A 51 -57.50 0.48 -7.64
N GLN A 52 -56.88 -0.63 -7.28
CA GLN A 52 -57.50 -1.74 -6.50
C GLN A 52 -56.39 -2.72 -5.98
N GLY A 53 -56.30 -2.80 -4.70
CA GLY A 53 -55.99 -3.69 -3.67
C GLY A 53 -55.21 -5.03 -3.93
N GLY A 54 -54.29 -5.32 -3.06
CA GLY A 54 -53.72 -6.66 -2.90
C GLY A 54 -52.35 -6.68 -2.22
N GLU A 55 -52.32 -6.46 -0.91
CA GLU A 55 -51.13 -6.70 -0.08
C GLU A 55 -50.71 -8.17 -0.17
N LYS A 56 -49.52 -8.43 -0.74
CA LYS A 56 -48.70 -9.61 -0.42
C LYS A 56 -47.29 -9.14 -0.11
N LYS A 57 -47.00 -9.04 1.19
CA LYS A 57 -45.65 -8.84 1.70
C LYS A 57 -44.76 -10.03 1.31
N GLN A 58 -43.99 -9.90 0.24
CA GLN A 58 -42.81 -10.74 0.00
C GLN A 58 -41.61 -10.08 0.68
N LYS A 59 -41.13 -10.70 1.77
CA LYS A 59 -39.83 -10.40 2.35
C LYS A 59 -38.74 -10.75 1.35
N LYS A 60 -38.27 -9.76 0.61
CA LYS A 60 -36.99 -9.84 -0.10
C LYS A 60 -35.89 -9.80 0.93
N LYS A 61 -35.17 -10.92 1.12
CA LYS A 61 -33.85 -10.92 1.74
C LYS A 61 -32.93 -10.11 0.83
N GLN A 62 -32.59 -8.92 1.27
CA GLN A 62 -31.50 -8.15 0.73
C GLN A 62 -30.22 -8.67 1.38
N ASP A 63 -29.45 -9.48 0.65
CA ASP A 63 -28.02 -9.64 0.88
C ASP A 63 -27.35 -8.40 0.26
N GLY A 64 -27.37 -7.31 0.99
CA GLY A 64 -26.67 -6.07 0.68
C GLY A 64 -25.70 -5.79 1.81
N ASP A 65 -24.41 -5.63 1.49
CA ASP A 65 -23.50 -4.85 2.32
C ASP A 65 -24.02 -3.40 2.33
N ASP A 66 -24.98 -3.12 3.19
CA ASP A 66 -25.44 -1.75 3.47
C ASP A 66 -24.29 -1.01 4.19
N PRO A 67 -23.89 0.19 3.75
CA PRO A 67 -22.99 1.03 4.52
C PRO A 67 -23.66 1.30 5.86
N ALA A 68 -23.01 0.87 6.93
CA ALA A 68 -23.53 0.90 8.29
C ALA A 68 -24.11 2.28 8.60
N SER A 69 -25.40 2.29 9.00
CA SER A 69 -26.05 3.34 9.78
C SER A 69 -25.07 3.95 10.77
N PRO A 70 -25.13 5.26 11.12
CA PRO A 70 -24.18 5.88 12.04
C PRO A 70 -24.15 5.01 13.31
N SER A 71 -23.10 4.20 13.41
CA SER A 71 -23.02 3.15 14.41
C SER A 71 -23.01 3.80 15.79
N ALA A 72 -23.89 3.34 16.68
CA ALA A 72 -23.95 3.78 18.06
C ALA A 72 -22.55 3.88 18.69
N VAL A 73 -22.33 4.91 19.51
CA VAL A 73 -21.08 5.10 20.27
C VAL A 73 -20.83 3.84 21.10
N ARG A 74 -19.66 3.20 20.93
CA ARG A 74 -19.29 2.01 21.70
C ARG A 74 -19.06 2.38 23.17
N SER A 75 -19.40 1.47 24.06
CA SER A 75 -18.99 1.61 25.45
C SER A 75 -17.46 1.56 25.56
N ARG A 76 -16.88 2.27 26.54
CA ARG A 76 -15.43 2.21 26.82
C ARG A 76 -14.94 0.77 27.00
N ARG A 77 -15.73 -0.06 27.66
CA ARG A 77 -15.43 -1.49 27.87
C ARG A 77 -15.31 -2.23 26.52
N GLN A 78 -16.21 -1.97 25.58
CA GLN A 78 -16.17 -2.58 24.26
C GLN A 78 -14.94 -2.11 23.47
N VAL A 79 -14.62 -0.81 23.49
CA VAL A 79 -13.42 -0.28 22.82
C VAL A 79 -12.14 -0.93 23.34
N VAL A 80 -12.00 -1.05 24.67
CA VAL A 80 -10.85 -1.71 25.30
C VAL A 80 -10.77 -3.19 24.90
N LYS A 81 -11.89 -3.91 24.93
CA LYS A 81 -11.97 -5.31 24.53
C LYS A 81 -11.52 -5.50 23.08
N ASP A 82 -12.09 -4.74 22.14
CA ASP A 82 -11.78 -4.82 20.71
C ASP A 82 -10.28 -4.51 20.47
N SER A 83 -9.74 -3.53 21.22
CA SER A 83 -8.33 -3.15 21.12
C SER A 83 -7.40 -4.27 21.60
N LEU A 84 -7.70 -4.90 22.73
CA LEU A 84 -6.90 -6.01 23.26
C LEU A 84 -6.96 -7.23 22.33
N GLU A 85 -8.15 -7.61 21.87
CA GLU A 85 -8.30 -8.70 20.90
C GLU A 85 -7.48 -8.46 19.62
N ALA A 86 -7.47 -7.23 19.10
CA ALA A 86 -6.69 -6.88 17.93
C ALA A 86 -5.18 -6.88 18.20
N LEU A 87 -4.73 -6.44 19.40
CA LEU A 87 -3.32 -6.49 19.81
C LEU A 87 -2.79 -7.92 19.91
N GLU A 88 -3.61 -8.84 20.44
CA GLU A 88 -3.25 -10.21 20.73
C GLU A 88 -3.37 -11.17 19.53
N ARG A 89 -3.66 -10.68 18.31
CA ARG A 89 -3.72 -11.53 17.11
C ARG A 89 -2.46 -12.36 16.94
N PRO A 90 -2.52 -13.71 16.99
CA PRO A 90 -1.35 -14.58 17.02
C PRO A 90 -0.48 -14.45 15.77
N LEU A 91 -1.06 -14.10 14.62
CA LEU A 91 -0.33 -13.96 13.36
C LEU A 91 0.84 -12.97 13.48
N PHE A 92 0.67 -11.90 14.26
CA PHE A 92 1.65 -10.81 14.37
C PHE A 92 2.48 -10.86 15.66
N ALA A 93 2.35 -11.93 16.47
CA ALA A 93 3.11 -12.11 17.69
C ALA A 93 4.56 -12.55 17.42
N SER A 94 4.82 -13.20 16.28
CA SER A 94 6.17 -13.67 15.89
C SER A 94 6.66 -12.94 14.65
N ARG A 95 7.97 -12.78 14.53
CA ARG A 95 8.68 -12.20 13.39
C ARG A 95 9.22 -13.25 12.42
N GLU A 96 9.31 -14.50 12.87
CA GLU A 96 9.79 -15.59 12.04
C GLU A 96 8.88 -15.83 10.83
N PRO A 97 9.44 -16.08 9.64
CA PRO A 97 8.66 -16.41 8.46
C PRO A 97 7.70 -17.58 8.73
N LEU A 98 6.41 -17.41 8.43
CA LEU A 98 5.39 -18.42 8.64
C LEU A 98 5.28 -19.34 7.42
N PRO A 99 5.60 -20.64 7.51
CA PRO A 99 5.33 -21.59 6.45
C PRO A 99 3.82 -21.82 6.31
N PHE A 100 3.32 -21.85 5.06
CA PHE A 100 1.96 -22.29 4.76
C PHE A 100 1.87 -22.95 3.40
N THR A 101 0.85 -23.77 3.20
CA THR A 101 0.46 -24.29 1.89
C THR A 101 -0.92 -23.77 1.54
N LEU A 102 -1.10 -23.22 0.35
CA LEU A 102 -2.38 -22.75 -0.18
C LEU A 102 -2.72 -23.54 -1.45
N THR A 103 -3.80 -24.32 -1.37
CA THR A 103 -4.32 -25.09 -2.50
C THR A 103 -5.58 -24.40 -3.04
N ALA A 104 -5.61 -24.10 -4.34
CA ALA A 104 -6.74 -23.46 -5.01
C ALA A 104 -6.62 -23.64 -6.54
N ASP A 105 -7.67 -23.32 -7.30
CA ASP A 105 -7.59 -23.22 -8.77
C ASP A 105 -6.83 -21.94 -9.17
N PHE A 106 -5.50 -22.03 -9.16
CA PHE A 106 -4.63 -20.90 -9.52
C PHE A 106 -4.73 -20.53 -11.00
N ARG A 107 -5.20 -21.43 -11.86
CA ARG A 107 -5.47 -21.10 -13.27
C ARG A 107 -6.65 -20.15 -13.38
N ALA A 108 -7.77 -20.42 -12.70
CA ALA A 108 -8.93 -19.55 -12.67
C ALA A 108 -8.61 -18.22 -11.98
N ILE A 109 -7.90 -18.25 -10.85
CA ILE A 109 -7.44 -17.05 -10.14
C ILE A 109 -6.58 -16.15 -11.04
N SER A 110 -5.62 -16.72 -11.77
CA SER A 110 -4.70 -15.96 -12.64
C SER A 110 -5.40 -15.30 -13.83
N ARG A 111 -6.55 -15.81 -14.27
CA ARG A 111 -7.36 -15.18 -15.33
C ARG A 111 -8.19 -14.02 -14.82
N ASN A 112 -8.51 -13.98 -13.52
CA ASN A 112 -9.32 -12.93 -12.92
C ASN A 112 -8.48 -11.68 -12.65
N ARG A 113 -8.34 -10.82 -13.66
CA ARG A 113 -7.54 -9.59 -13.65
C ARG A 113 -8.37 -8.32 -13.50
N ASP A 114 -9.67 -8.45 -13.31
CA ASP A 114 -10.57 -7.33 -13.08
C ASP A 114 -10.51 -6.88 -11.60
N SER A 115 -10.12 -5.62 -11.37
CA SER A 115 -10.02 -5.03 -10.03
C SER A 115 -11.39 -4.85 -9.35
N THR A 116 -12.47 -4.84 -10.13
CA THR A 116 -13.86 -4.72 -9.63
C THR A 116 -14.52 -6.06 -9.39
N SER A 117 -13.86 -7.17 -9.79
CA SER A 117 -14.37 -8.52 -9.66
C SER A 117 -14.71 -8.86 -8.22
N LYS A 118 -15.91 -9.38 -8.02
CA LYS A 118 -16.39 -9.92 -6.73
C LYS A 118 -16.30 -11.45 -6.68
N VAL A 119 -15.75 -12.08 -7.73
CA VAL A 119 -15.61 -13.54 -7.81
C VAL A 119 -14.72 -14.03 -6.68
N ARG A 120 -15.20 -15.06 -5.98
CA ARG A 120 -14.48 -15.76 -4.92
C ARG A 120 -14.15 -17.18 -5.38
N HIS A 121 -12.93 -17.59 -5.12
CA HIS A 121 -12.44 -18.92 -5.43
C HIS A 121 -12.27 -19.68 -4.11
N ALA A 122 -12.76 -20.90 -4.06
CA ALA A 122 -12.52 -21.78 -2.92
C ALA A 122 -11.04 -22.19 -2.85
N GLY A 123 -10.52 -22.32 -1.64
CA GLY A 123 -9.16 -22.80 -1.39
C GLY A 123 -9.05 -23.46 -0.03
N THR A 124 -7.92 -24.13 0.18
CA THR A 124 -7.54 -24.71 1.47
C THR A 124 -6.18 -24.18 1.88
N LEU A 125 -6.12 -23.56 3.05
CA LEU A 125 -4.90 -23.10 3.67
C LEU A 125 -4.46 -24.11 4.73
N VAL A 126 -3.24 -24.64 4.61
CA VAL A 126 -2.63 -25.54 5.59
C VAL A 126 -1.53 -24.80 6.33
N VAL A 127 -1.57 -24.85 7.65
CA VAL A 127 -0.60 -24.22 8.55
C VAL A 127 -0.46 -25.05 9.82
N LYS A 128 0.69 -24.98 10.47
CA LYS A 128 0.90 -25.60 11.78
C LYS A 128 0.21 -24.80 12.88
N ASP A 129 -0.49 -25.51 13.77
CA ASP A 129 -1.02 -24.94 15.01
C ASP A 129 0.07 -24.78 16.07
N THR A 130 -0.31 -24.31 17.26
CA THR A 130 0.59 -24.12 18.39
C THR A 130 1.22 -25.42 18.92
N ALA A 131 0.62 -26.58 18.60
CA ALA A 131 1.17 -27.90 18.94
C ALA A 131 2.05 -28.48 17.81
N GLY A 132 2.24 -27.73 16.70
CA GLY A 132 3.01 -28.18 15.53
C GLY A 132 2.25 -29.12 14.59
N VAL A 133 0.94 -29.28 14.79
CA VAL A 133 0.08 -30.15 13.96
C VAL A 133 -0.46 -29.38 12.77
N ASP A 134 -0.48 -29.99 11.58
CA ASP A 134 -1.02 -29.39 10.38
C ASP A 134 -2.56 -29.23 10.47
N ARG A 135 -3.02 -28.00 10.29
CA ARG A 135 -4.43 -27.64 10.30
C ARG A 135 -4.86 -27.17 8.92
N SER A 136 -5.88 -27.79 8.40
CA SER A 136 -6.49 -27.43 7.11
C SER A 136 -7.67 -26.46 7.38
N ILE A 137 -7.56 -25.25 6.82
CA ILE A 137 -8.55 -24.20 6.97
C ILE A 137 -9.17 -23.92 5.59
N PRO A 138 -10.47 -24.16 5.37
CA PRO A 138 -11.11 -23.73 4.13
C PRO A 138 -11.15 -22.23 4.05
N VAL A 139 -10.80 -21.66 2.90
CA VAL A 139 -10.73 -20.20 2.69
C VAL A 139 -11.39 -19.81 1.38
N GLU A 140 -11.85 -18.56 1.31
CA GLU A 140 -12.28 -17.93 0.06
C GLU A 140 -11.22 -16.94 -0.39
N LEU A 141 -10.83 -17.01 -1.65
CA LEU A 141 -9.79 -16.19 -2.26
C LEU A 141 -10.41 -15.24 -3.28
N ARG A 142 -9.98 -13.99 -3.25
CA ARG A 142 -10.30 -12.98 -4.27
C ARG A 142 -9.04 -12.27 -4.70
N THR A 143 -8.91 -12.02 -6.00
CA THR A 143 -7.83 -11.18 -6.53
C THR A 143 -8.00 -9.73 -6.08
N ARG A 144 -6.89 -9.01 -5.85
CA ARG A 144 -6.89 -7.63 -5.40
C ARG A 144 -5.76 -6.79 -6.00
N GLY A 145 -5.96 -5.47 -5.93
CA GLY A 145 -5.02 -4.48 -6.46
C GLY A 145 -5.48 -3.93 -7.79
N HIS A 146 -4.71 -3.01 -8.36
CA HIS A 146 -4.93 -2.42 -9.68
C HIS A 146 -3.72 -2.66 -10.57
N PHE A 147 -2.58 -2.09 -10.21
CA PHE A 147 -1.36 -2.14 -11.01
C PHE A 147 -0.82 -3.56 -11.16
N ARG A 148 -0.73 -4.30 -10.05
CA ARG A 148 -0.24 -5.69 -10.01
C ARG A 148 -1.23 -6.71 -10.62
N LEU A 149 -2.47 -6.30 -10.97
CA LEU A 149 -3.39 -7.17 -11.74
C LEU A 149 -3.04 -7.21 -13.22
N LYS A 150 -2.31 -6.21 -13.76
CA LYS A 150 -1.86 -6.25 -15.15
C LYS A 150 -0.92 -7.43 -15.35
N SER A 151 -1.20 -8.29 -16.35
CA SER A 151 -0.36 -9.46 -16.65
C SER A 151 1.05 -9.10 -17.10
N SER A 152 1.21 -7.90 -17.69
CA SER A 152 2.52 -7.32 -18.02
C SER A 152 3.35 -6.95 -16.79
N THR A 153 2.70 -6.70 -15.63
CA THR A 153 3.38 -6.36 -14.39
C THR A 153 3.67 -7.60 -13.54
N CYS A 154 2.62 -8.39 -13.22
CA CYS A 154 2.77 -9.56 -12.36
C CYS A 154 2.11 -10.80 -12.96
N ARG A 155 2.80 -11.93 -12.93
CA ARG A 155 2.22 -13.24 -13.25
C ARG A 155 1.35 -13.74 -12.11
N PHE A 156 1.80 -13.58 -10.87
CA PHE A 156 1.09 -13.98 -9.66
C PHE A 156 0.43 -12.75 -9.00
N VAL A 157 -0.86 -12.83 -8.74
CA VAL A 157 -1.66 -11.70 -8.23
C VAL A 157 -1.72 -11.67 -6.71
N ASN A 158 -1.87 -10.50 -6.13
CA ASN A 158 -2.20 -10.35 -4.71
C ASN A 158 -3.61 -10.88 -4.43
N LEU A 159 -3.78 -11.45 -3.24
CA LEU A 159 -5.04 -12.08 -2.82
C LEU A 159 -5.63 -11.38 -1.59
N LEU A 160 -6.95 -11.37 -1.51
CA LEU A 160 -7.69 -11.24 -0.26
C LEU A 160 -8.12 -12.65 0.16
N VAL A 161 -7.69 -13.09 1.33
CA VAL A 161 -8.00 -14.39 1.91
C VAL A 161 -9.05 -14.19 3.00
N ARG A 162 -10.23 -14.77 2.83
CA ARG A 162 -11.30 -14.76 3.81
C ARG A 162 -11.34 -16.07 4.57
N PHE A 163 -11.42 -15.98 5.88
CA PHE A 163 -11.49 -17.13 6.79
C PHE A 163 -12.93 -17.49 7.11
N PRO A 164 -13.20 -18.75 7.54
CA PRO A 164 -14.53 -19.17 7.98
C PRO A 164 -15.04 -18.31 9.12
N LYS A 165 -16.35 -18.09 9.14
CA LYS A 165 -17.00 -17.35 10.24
C LYS A 165 -16.94 -18.13 11.56
N GLU A 166 -16.93 -19.47 11.47
CA GLU A 166 -16.79 -20.33 12.64
C GLU A 166 -15.33 -20.34 13.10
N GLY A 167 -15.02 -19.57 14.14
CA GLY A 167 -13.68 -19.46 14.72
C GLY A 167 -13.05 -20.78 15.18
N LYS A 168 -13.82 -21.89 15.20
CA LYS A 168 -13.34 -23.22 15.54
C LYS A 168 -12.21 -23.70 14.62
N LEU A 169 -12.29 -23.37 13.33
CA LEU A 169 -11.34 -23.86 12.32
C LEU A 169 -9.98 -23.12 12.35
N THR A 170 -9.95 -21.93 12.92
CA THR A 170 -8.72 -21.14 13.06
C THR A 170 -8.14 -21.17 14.47
N ARG A 171 -8.89 -21.76 15.45
CA ARG A 171 -8.44 -21.80 16.85
C ARG A 171 -7.11 -22.53 17.01
N GLY A 172 -6.20 -21.95 17.80
CA GLY A 172 -4.87 -22.47 18.05
C GLY A 172 -3.93 -22.34 16.85
N THR A 173 -4.34 -21.69 15.77
CA THR A 173 -3.48 -21.40 14.62
C THR A 173 -3.02 -19.94 14.62
N PRO A 174 -1.99 -19.57 13.85
CA PRO A 174 -1.63 -18.17 13.65
C PRO A 174 -2.78 -17.30 13.13
N PHE A 175 -3.81 -17.89 12.51
CA PHE A 175 -4.95 -17.17 11.92
C PHE A 175 -6.16 -17.07 12.86
N GLU A 176 -6.00 -17.40 14.14
CA GLU A 176 -7.07 -17.28 15.13
C GLU A 176 -7.59 -15.84 15.20
N GLY A 177 -8.92 -15.71 15.15
CA GLY A 177 -9.64 -14.44 15.19
C GLY A 177 -9.59 -13.63 13.90
N GLN A 178 -8.94 -14.10 12.84
CA GLN A 178 -8.90 -13.41 11.55
C GLN A 178 -10.19 -13.64 10.76
N LYS A 179 -10.73 -12.54 10.18
CA LYS A 179 -11.90 -12.59 9.27
C LYS A 179 -11.47 -12.56 7.81
N ALA A 180 -10.57 -11.66 7.48
CA ALA A 180 -9.99 -11.53 6.15
C ALA A 180 -8.62 -10.84 6.24
N LEU A 181 -7.67 -11.31 5.44
CA LEU A 181 -6.33 -10.74 5.36
C LEU A 181 -5.91 -10.51 3.92
N LYS A 182 -5.13 -9.46 3.70
CA LYS A 182 -4.44 -9.24 2.45
C LYS A 182 -3.18 -10.11 2.44
N LEU A 183 -2.99 -10.86 1.33
CA LEU A 183 -1.77 -11.63 1.07
C LEU A 183 -1.05 -10.99 -0.11
N GLY A 184 0.07 -10.34 0.15
CA GLY A 184 1.00 -9.85 -0.85
C GLY A 184 1.77 -11.00 -1.45
N ALA A 185 1.74 -11.14 -2.78
CA ALA A 185 2.38 -12.22 -3.50
C ALA A 185 3.71 -11.78 -4.14
N HIS A 186 4.50 -12.75 -4.57
CA HIS A 186 5.83 -12.57 -5.15
C HIS A 186 5.87 -11.92 -6.55
N CYS A 187 4.73 -11.56 -7.14
CA CYS A 187 4.57 -10.89 -8.44
C CYS A 187 5.10 -11.67 -9.65
N GLN A 188 6.39 -11.98 -9.74
CA GLN A 188 7.00 -12.77 -10.82
C GLN A 188 7.63 -14.04 -10.26
N ASP A 189 7.79 -15.04 -11.11
CA ASP A 189 8.43 -16.31 -10.75
C ASP A 189 9.97 -16.20 -10.82
N ASP A 190 10.48 -15.15 -10.19
CA ASP A 190 11.90 -14.84 -10.10
C ASP A 190 12.23 -14.48 -8.65
N VAL A 191 13.22 -15.14 -8.08
CA VAL A 191 13.65 -14.93 -6.69
C VAL A 191 14.02 -13.45 -6.40
N ARG A 192 14.47 -12.73 -7.43
CA ARG A 192 14.78 -11.30 -7.32
C ARG A 192 13.56 -10.44 -6.90
N TYR A 193 12.33 -10.91 -7.17
CA TYR A 193 11.12 -10.22 -6.72
C TYR A 193 10.82 -10.44 -5.24
N GLU A 194 11.41 -11.44 -4.59
CA GLU A 194 11.27 -11.63 -3.14
C GLU A 194 11.92 -10.49 -2.34
N ARG A 195 12.98 -9.88 -2.87
CA ARG A 195 13.58 -8.68 -2.28
C ARG A 195 12.59 -7.53 -2.13
N LEU A 196 11.66 -7.39 -3.10
CA LEU A 196 10.65 -6.33 -3.07
C LEU A 196 9.71 -6.53 -1.88
N LEU A 197 9.28 -7.77 -1.63
CA LEU A 197 8.46 -8.11 -0.47
C LEU A 197 9.21 -7.87 0.85
N ARG A 198 10.51 -8.24 0.95
CA ARG A 198 11.31 -7.99 2.14
C ARG A 198 11.46 -6.49 2.40
N ARG A 199 11.71 -5.68 1.36
CA ARG A 199 11.84 -4.21 1.48
C ARG A 199 10.50 -3.55 1.79
N GLU A 200 9.39 -4.00 1.21
CA GLU A 200 8.06 -3.52 1.55
C GLU A 200 7.70 -3.88 3.01
N HIS A 201 7.99 -5.10 3.45
CA HIS A 201 7.86 -5.50 4.84
C HIS A 201 8.70 -4.61 5.77
N LEU A 202 9.95 -4.32 5.40
CA LEU A 202 10.80 -3.40 6.16
C LEU A 202 10.19 -2.01 6.27
N ALA A 203 9.56 -1.47 5.22
CA ALA A 203 8.86 -0.19 5.28
C ALA A 203 7.75 -0.20 6.36
N TYR A 204 6.91 -1.24 6.40
CA TYR A 204 5.92 -1.42 7.47
C TYR A 204 6.58 -1.49 8.86
N ARG A 205 7.69 -2.22 8.97
CA ARG A 205 8.41 -2.38 10.24
C ARG A 205 9.03 -1.06 10.72
N ILE A 206 9.58 -0.24 9.82
CA ILE A 206 10.09 1.09 10.13
C ILE A 206 8.96 1.95 10.73
N LEU A 207 7.79 1.97 10.10
CA LEU A 207 6.67 2.74 10.63
C LEU A 207 6.17 2.20 11.98
N ASN A 208 6.21 0.87 12.19
CA ASN A 208 5.87 0.27 13.49
C ASN A 208 6.80 0.71 14.63
N VAL A 209 8.07 1.05 14.35
CA VAL A 209 9.00 1.63 15.34
C VAL A 209 8.57 3.03 15.75
N ILE A 210 8.09 3.83 14.79
CA ILE A 210 7.75 5.23 15.00
C ILE A 210 6.38 5.37 15.67
N THR A 211 5.36 4.64 15.19
CA THR A 211 3.98 4.84 15.63
C THR A 211 3.18 3.54 15.63
N PRO A 212 2.29 3.32 16.62
CA PRO A 212 1.33 2.23 16.57
C PRO A 212 0.24 2.41 15.50
N ARG A 213 0.14 3.61 14.91
CA ARG A 213 -0.79 3.96 13.84
C ARG A 213 -0.26 3.49 12.49
N SER A 214 -0.07 2.18 12.37
CA SER A 214 0.59 1.50 11.26
C SER A 214 0.08 0.07 11.15
N PHE A 215 0.08 -0.50 9.95
CA PHE A 215 -0.22 -1.91 9.75
C PHE A 215 0.94 -2.78 10.24
N ARG A 216 0.61 -3.90 10.89
CA ARG A 216 1.58 -4.98 11.12
C ARG A 216 1.61 -5.90 9.91
N THR A 217 2.78 -6.46 9.64
CA THR A 217 2.95 -7.43 8.56
C THR A 217 3.76 -8.63 9.04
N ARG A 218 3.57 -9.77 8.37
CA ARG A 218 4.36 -10.98 8.61
C ARG A 218 4.77 -11.61 7.28
N ILE A 219 6.06 -11.80 7.10
CA ILE A 219 6.59 -12.58 5.98
C ILE A 219 6.29 -14.06 6.19
N SER A 220 6.09 -14.77 5.10
CA SER A 220 5.70 -16.16 5.07
C SER A 220 6.36 -16.88 3.90
N ASN A 221 6.63 -18.17 4.09
CA ASN A 221 7.06 -19.07 3.02
C ASN A 221 5.81 -19.79 2.49
N GLY A 222 5.29 -19.33 1.35
CA GLY A 222 4.08 -19.88 0.76
C GLY A 222 4.37 -20.93 -0.30
N THR A 223 3.80 -22.13 -0.11
CA THR A 223 3.71 -23.17 -1.16
C THR A 223 2.32 -23.12 -1.77
N TYR A 224 2.25 -22.97 -3.08
CA TYR A 224 1.00 -22.84 -3.81
C TYR A 224 0.77 -24.07 -4.68
N ILE A 225 -0.38 -24.75 -4.50
CA ILE A 225 -0.74 -25.99 -5.20
C ILE A 225 -2.00 -25.74 -6.02
N ASP A 226 -1.95 -26.02 -7.32
CA ASP A 226 -3.14 -25.96 -8.16
C ASP A 226 -4.06 -27.14 -7.86
N SER A 227 -5.30 -26.84 -7.44
CA SER A 227 -6.27 -27.84 -7.00
C SER A 227 -6.75 -28.76 -8.14
N THR A 228 -6.66 -28.30 -9.39
CA THR A 228 -7.11 -29.06 -10.55
C THR A 228 -6.08 -30.10 -10.98
N SER A 229 -4.80 -29.74 -10.94
CA SER A 229 -3.71 -30.60 -11.40
C SER A 229 -2.94 -31.29 -10.27
N GLY A 230 -3.13 -30.87 -9.01
CA GLY A 230 -2.33 -31.31 -7.86
C GLY A 230 -0.86 -30.86 -7.91
N LYS A 231 -0.46 -30.04 -8.90
CA LYS A 231 0.93 -29.60 -9.07
C LYS A 231 1.24 -28.35 -8.26
N GLN A 232 2.44 -28.31 -7.73
CA GLN A 232 2.98 -27.07 -7.13
C GLN A 232 3.21 -26.04 -8.25
N VAL A 233 2.57 -24.87 -8.12
CA VAL A 233 2.69 -23.77 -9.08
C VAL A 233 3.72 -22.72 -8.65
N ALA A 234 4.00 -22.62 -7.35
CA ALA A 234 5.06 -21.77 -6.81
C ALA A 234 5.44 -22.20 -5.38
N SER A 235 6.67 -21.89 -4.97
CA SER A 235 7.11 -21.89 -3.57
C SER A 235 7.94 -20.61 -3.37
N ARG A 236 7.35 -19.57 -2.76
CA ARG A 236 7.89 -18.21 -2.74
C ARG A 236 7.50 -17.47 -1.47
N LEU A 237 8.24 -16.40 -1.19
CA LEU A 237 7.85 -15.48 -0.13
C LEU A 237 6.48 -14.85 -0.41
N ALA A 238 5.75 -14.63 0.66
CA ALA A 238 4.50 -13.90 0.70
C ALA A 238 4.48 -13.00 1.94
N MET A 239 3.58 -12.03 1.98
CA MET A 239 3.43 -11.12 3.10
C MET A 239 1.96 -11.03 3.51
N TRP A 240 1.66 -11.45 4.74
CA TRP A 240 0.38 -11.17 5.37
C TRP A 240 0.36 -9.74 5.90
N ILE A 241 -0.71 -9.02 5.61
CA ILE A 241 -0.91 -7.64 6.07
C ILE A 241 -2.11 -7.63 7.00
N GLU A 242 -1.98 -6.97 8.14
CA GLU A 242 -3.02 -6.80 9.15
C GLU A 242 -4.32 -6.30 8.54
N SER A 243 -5.46 -6.72 9.10
CA SER A 243 -6.76 -6.25 8.64
C SER A 243 -6.95 -4.76 8.99
N GLU A 244 -7.71 -4.07 8.16
CA GLU A 244 -8.03 -2.65 8.39
C GLU A 244 -8.83 -2.46 9.69
N ASP A 245 -9.70 -3.45 10.01
CA ASP A 245 -10.48 -3.44 11.26
C ASP A 245 -9.59 -3.61 12.50
N ASP A 246 -8.59 -4.52 12.45
CA ASP A 246 -7.68 -4.74 13.58
C ASP A 246 -6.78 -3.51 13.82
N VAL A 247 -6.23 -2.89 12.74
CA VAL A 247 -5.43 -1.66 12.91
C VAL A 247 -6.26 -0.51 13.48
N ALA A 248 -7.53 -0.38 13.06
CA ALA A 248 -8.44 0.62 13.63
C ALA A 248 -8.75 0.32 15.11
N SER A 249 -9.09 -0.94 15.41
CA SER A 249 -9.43 -1.37 16.78
C SER A 249 -8.28 -1.15 17.75
N ARG A 250 -7.02 -1.42 17.35
CA ARG A 250 -5.84 -1.16 18.19
C ARG A 250 -5.69 0.33 18.58
N GLN A 251 -6.27 1.23 17.79
CA GLN A 251 -6.27 2.66 18.05
C GLN A 251 -7.54 3.12 18.82
N GLY A 252 -8.39 2.19 19.26
CA GLY A 252 -9.70 2.52 19.83
C GLY A 252 -10.66 3.18 18.81
N ALA A 253 -10.34 3.06 17.52
CA ALA A 253 -11.01 3.70 16.40
C ALA A 253 -11.80 2.70 15.56
N ARG A 254 -12.45 3.19 14.51
CA ARG A 254 -13.10 2.42 13.44
C ARG A 254 -12.68 2.98 12.09
N LEU A 255 -12.72 2.16 11.06
CA LEU A 255 -12.64 2.64 9.69
C LEU A 255 -13.73 3.66 9.41
N ARG A 256 -13.38 4.69 8.67
CA ARG A 256 -14.31 5.68 8.16
C ARG A 256 -14.15 5.83 6.66
N GLU A 257 -15.27 5.78 5.97
CA GLU A 257 -15.32 6.07 4.55
C GLU A 257 -15.52 7.56 4.35
N PHE A 258 -14.58 8.17 3.67
CA PHE A 258 -14.65 9.55 3.19
C PHE A 258 -14.67 9.53 1.67
N LYS A 259 -15.36 10.46 1.05
CA LYS A 259 -15.22 10.69 -0.39
C LYS A 259 -13.92 11.43 -0.72
N ARG A 260 -13.53 12.33 0.17
CA ARG A 260 -12.29 13.14 0.13
C ARG A 260 -11.96 13.54 1.57
N ALA A 261 -10.68 13.80 1.83
CA ALA A 261 -10.22 14.32 3.12
C ALA A 261 -9.17 15.40 2.91
N LEU A 262 -9.05 16.31 3.86
CA LEU A 262 -8.05 17.38 3.86
C LEU A 262 -7.01 17.13 4.96
N PHE A 263 -5.86 17.77 4.89
CA PHE A 263 -4.87 17.75 5.97
C PHE A 263 -5.46 18.25 7.31
N ALA A 264 -6.33 19.27 7.23
CA ALA A 264 -6.99 19.83 8.39
C ALA A 264 -7.98 18.88 9.10
N ASP A 265 -8.44 17.84 8.43
CA ASP A 265 -9.33 16.84 9.02
C ASP A 265 -8.56 15.84 9.89
N MET A 266 -7.24 15.75 9.74
CA MET A 266 -6.39 14.74 10.39
C MET A 266 -5.82 15.25 11.71
N GLU A 267 -5.60 14.32 12.64
CA GLU A 267 -4.83 14.63 13.85
C GLU A 267 -3.40 15.06 13.44
N PRO A 268 -2.97 16.28 13.84
CA PRO A 268 -1.79 16.92 13.25
C PRO A 268 -0.52 16.10 13.38
N ARG A 269 -0.23 15.59 14.57
CA ARG A 269 1.00 14.85 14.83
C ARG A 269 1.07 13.55 14.06
N THR A 270 -0.04 12.81 13.95
CA THR A 270 -0.08 11.57 13.17
C THR A 270 0.13 11.84 11.69
N LEU A 271 -0.44 12.93 11.18
CA LEU A 271 -0.24 13.35 9.79
C LEU A 271 1.23 13.72 9.53
N ASP A 272 1.86 14.44 10.45
CA ASP A 272 3.26 14.85 10.34
C ASP A 272 4.20 13.60 10.40
N GLU A 273 3.95 12.68 11.35
CA GLU A 273 4.67 11.39 11.44
C GLU A 273 4.53 10.57 10.15
N MET A 274 3.31 10.49 9.59
CA MET A 274 3.07 9.84 8.31
C MET A 274 3.85 10.50 7.17
N ALA A 275 3.77 11.83 7.04
CA ALA A 275 4.42 12.55 5.94
C ALA A 275 5.95 12.46 6.00
N ILE A 276 6.54 12.53 7.21
CA ILE A 276 7.98 12.31 7.42
C ILE A 276 8.37 10.87 7.07
N PHE A 277 7.56 9.88 7.46
CA PHE A 277 7.80 8.49 7.10
C PHE A 277 7.77 8.28 5.58
N GLU A 278 6.79 8.84 4.89
CA GLU A 278 6.69 8.75 3.42
C GLU A 278 7.92 9.39 2.74
N TYR A 279 8.42 10.49 3.28
CA TYR A 279 9.67 11.10 2.84
C TYR A 279 10.88 10.20 3.16
N LEU A 280 10.94 9.57 4.34
CA LEU A 280 12.02 8.64 4.72
C LEU A 280 12.17 7.52 3.70
N ILE A 281 11.06 6.88 3.32
CA ILE A 281 11.07 5.79 2.35
C ILE A 281 11.04 6.25 0.89
N ALA A 282 11.05 7.58 0.64
CA ALA A 282 10.88 8.19 -0.68
C ALA A 282 9.62 7.67 -1.40
N ASN A 283 8.49 7.65 -0.71
CA ASN A 283 7.21 7.33 -1.31
C ASN A 283 6.44 8.60 -1.67
N THR A 284 6.10 8.73 -2.94
CA THR A 284 5.26 9.82 -3.44
C THR A 284 3.91 9.34 -3.94
N ASP A 285 3.63 8.03 -3.87
CA ASP A 285 2.39 7.42 -4.33
C ASP A 285 1.31 7.37 -3.24
N TRP A 286 1.04 8.51 -2.63
CA TRP A 286 0.00 8.65 -1.63
C TRP A 286 -0.73 9.98 -1.71
N SER A 287 -1.97 10.02 -1.20
CA SER A 287 -2.76 11.25 -1.14
C SER A 287 -3.85 11.16 -0.08
N ILE A 288 -3.86 12.11 0.86
CA ILE A 288 -4.98 12.28 1.80
C ILE A 288 -6.24 12.69 1.06
N TYR A 289 -6.13 13.63 0.11
CA TYR A 289 -7.29 14.13 -0.62
C TYR A 289 -7.99 13.05 -1.47
N ALA A 290 -7.21 12.25 -2.19
CA ALA A 290 -7.73 11.17 -3.03
C ALA A 290 -7.92 9.85 -2.26
N LEU A 291 -7.57 9.80 -0.97
CA LEU A 291 -7.56 8.57 -0.15
C LEU A 291 -6.75 7.44 -0.80
N HIS A 292 -5.68 7.83 -1.51
CA HIS A 292 -4.80 6.90 -2.21
C HIS A 292 -3.71 6.40 -1.26
N ASN A 293 -3.58 5.09 -1.13
CA ASN A 293 -2.63 4.39 -0.26
C ASN A 293 -2.68 4.83 1.23
N VAL A 294 -3.84 5.35 1.66
CA VAL A 294 -4.12 5.75 3.04
C VAL A 294 -5.49 5.23 3.45
N ARG A 295 -5.61 4.72 4.68
CA ARG A 295 -6.89 4.44 5.34
C ARG A 295 -7.15 5.48 6.40
N ILE A 296 -8.41 5.90 6.51
CA ILE A 296 -8.82 6.84 7.53
C ILE A 296 -9.56 6.08 8.62
N VAL A 297 -9.11 6.27 9.86
CA VAL A 297 -9.77 5.72 11.04
C VAL A 297 -10.14 6.87 11.99
N ALA A 298 -11.27 6.74 12.70
CA ALA A 298 -11.70 7.75 13.65
C ALA A 298 -12.13 7.10 14.96
N THR A 299 -11.75 7.74 16.07
CA THR A 299 -12.26 7.39 17.41
C THR A 299 -13.73 7.78 17.56
N ASP A 300 -14.39 7.21 18.57
CA ASP A 300 -15.75 7.61 18.89
C ASP A 300 -15.85 9.06 19.42
N SER A 301 -14.72 9.67 19.82
CA SER A 301 -14.61 11.10 20.18
C SER A 301 -14.33 12.03 18.97
N GLY A 302 -14.24 11.49 17.75
CA GLY A 302 -14.09 12.28 16.54
C GLY A 302 -12.64 12.56 16.13
N VAL A 303 -11.62 12.04 16.83
CA VAL A 303 -10.23 12.20 16.41
C VAL A 303 -9.94 11.29 15.20
N VAL A 304 -9.37 11.86 14.15
CA VAL A 304 -9.19 11.20 12.84
C VAL A 304 -7.71 10.97 12.57
N TYR A 305 -7.34 9.72 12.26
CA TYR A 305 -5.97 9.32 11.98
C TYR A 305 -5.81 8.78 10.56
N PRO A 306 -4.80 9.24 9.79
CA PRO A 306 -4.41 8.61 8.54
C PRO A 306 -3.48 7.42 8.82
N ILE A 307 -3.72 6.28 8.17
CA ILE A 307 -2.90 5.07 8.26
C ILE A 307 -2.40 4.71 6.86
N PRO A 308 -1.12 4.91 6.54
CA PRO A 308 -0.57 4.63 5.21
C PRO A 308 -0.33 3.13 5.00
N TYR A 309 -0.37 2.71 3.73
CA TYR A 309 -0.12 1.33 3.30
C TYR A 309 0.26 1.29 1.81
N ASP A 310 0.69 0.11 1.31
CA ASP A 310 1.04 -0.16 -0.10
C ASP A 310 2.29 0.62 -0.54
N PHE A 311 3.45 0.25 0.03
CA PHE A 311 4.71 0.99 -0.14
C PHE A 311 5.57 0.50 -1.31
N ASP A 312 5.04 -0.34 -2.20
CA ASP A 312 5.79 -0.96 -3.28
C ASP A 312 6.31 0.02 -4.34
N PHE A 313 5.73 1.22 -4.45
CA PHE A 313 6.22 2.32 -5.30
C PHE A 313 7.26 3.21 -4.62
N SER A 314 7.64 2.93 -3.37
CA SER A 314 8.64 3.73 -2.65
C SER A 314 10.07 3.53 -3.15
N GLY A 315 10.92 4.54 -2.95
CA GLY A 315 12.36 4.45 -3.23
C GLY A 315 13.10 3.43 -2.38
N LEU A 316 12.61 3.13 -1.18
CA LEU A 316 13.13 2.06 -0.34
C LEU A 316 12.94 0.69 -0.99
N VAL A 317 11.76 0.41 -1.54
CA VAL A 317 11.47 -0.83 -2.25
C VAL A 317 12.18 -0.85 -3.60
N ASN A 318 12.16 0.25 -4.33
CA ASN A 318 12.80 0.43 -5.64
C ASN A 318 12.41 -0.67 -6.62
N ALA A 319 11.11 -0.89 -6.78
CA ALA A 319 10.58 -1.90 -7.68
C ALA A 319 10.84 -1.51 -9.14
N PRO A 320 11.17 -2.46 -10.02
CA PRO A 320 11.49 -2.17 -11.43
C PRO A 320 10.33 -1.59 -12.23
N TYR A 321 9.11 -1.73 -11.72
CA TYR A 321 7.90 -1.16 -12.32
C TYR A 321 7.51 0.20 -11.71
N ALA A 322 8.16 0.63 -10.63
CA ALA A 322 7.86 1.89 -9.97
C ALA A 322 8.52 3.05 -10.73
N THR A 323 7.71 4.01 -11.14
CA THR A 323 8.14 5.24 -11.79
C THR A 323 7.49 6.43 -11.10
N PRO A 324 8.21 7.54 -10.89
CA PRO A 324 7.61 8.73 -10.32
C PRO A 324 6.59 9.34 -11.29
N ALA A 325 5.55 9.96 -10.76
CA ALA A 325 4.60 10.70 -11.58
C ALA A 325 5.29 11.92 -12.21
N PRO A 326 5.15 12.16 -13.53
CA PRO A 326 5.90 13.21 -14.25
C PRO A 326 5.74 14.62 -13.67
N GLN A 327 4.57 14.93 -13.12
CA GLN A 327 4.27 16.24 -12.51
C GLN A 327 5.05 16.54 -11.23
N LEU A 328 5.71 15.54 -10.63
CA LEU A 328 6.48 15.73 -9.40
C LEU A 328 7.89 16.30 -9.62
N GLY A 329 8.38 16.33 -10.88
CA GLY A 329 9.69 16.87 -11.21
C GLY A 329 10.88 16.10 -10.65
N ILE A 330 10.69 14.90 -10.11
CA ILE A 330 11.77 14.00 -9.67
C ILE A 330 12.11 12.99 -10.76
N ARG A 331 13.38 12.54 -10.80
CA ARG A 331 13.89 11.66 -11.86
C ARG A 331 13.76 10.18 -11.52
N SER A 332 13.80 9.86 -10.24
CA SER A 332 13.79 8.50 -9.73
C SER A 332 12.81 8.39 -8.55
N VAL A 333 12.21 7.22 -8.36
CA VAL A 333 11.46 6.93 -7.13
C VAL A 333 12.34 6.99 -5.87
N ARG A 334 13.66 6.96 -6.01
CA ARG A 334 14.61 7.12 -4.89
C ARG A 334 14.85 8.59 -4.50
N ASP A 335 14.41 9.54 -5.33
CA ASP A 335 14.49 10.96 -5.01
C ASP A 335 13.43 11.30 -3.96
N ARG A 336 13.85 11.88 -2.84
CA ARG A 336 12.94 12.26 -1.77
C ARG A 336 12.24 13.57 -2.10
N LEU A 337 10.91 13.57 -2.01
CA LEU A 337 10.08 14.75 -2.12
C LEU A 337 9.10 14.77 -0.95
N PHE A 338 9.14 15.83 -0.14
CA PHE A 338 8.18 16.00 0.94
C PHE A 338 6.83 16.42 0.37
N ARG A 339 5.77 15.70 0.74
CA ARG A 339 4.40 15.96 0.29
C ARG A 339 3.45 16.16 1.48
N GLY A 340 3.99 16.51 2.64
CA GLY A 340 3.23 16.78 3.85
C GLY A 340 2.74 18.21 3.95
N PRO A 341 1.90 18.51 4.98
CA PRO A 341 1.35 19.83 5.21
C PRO A 341 2.42 20.85 5.59
N CYS A 342 2.19 22.12 5.25
CA CYS A 342 3.00 23.22 5.75
C CYS A 342 2.76 23.42 7.25
N ARG A 343 3.85 23.41 7.99
CA ARG A 343 3.89 23.60 9.45
C ARG A 343 4.92 24.65 9.81
N ARG A 344 4.74 25.25 10.96
CA ARG A 344 5.84 26.00 11.58
C ARG A 344 6.88 25.01 12.10
N TRP A 345 8.12 25.49 12.24
CA TRP A 345 9.21 24.64 12.72
C TRP A 345 8.95 24.01 14.09
N ASP A 346 8.43 24.81 15.04
CA ASP A 346 8.11 24.36 16.39
C ASP A 346 7.00 23.27 16.44
N GLU A 347 6.16 23.21 15.43
CA GLU A 347 5.14 22.17 15.27
C GLU A 347 5.72 20.88 14.64
N MET A 348 6.60 21.00 13.64
CA MET A 348 7.17 19.87 12.90
C MET A 348 8.35 19.20 13.63
N ALA A 349 9.19 19.99 14.29
CA ALA A 349 10.43 19.52 14.93
C ALA A 349 10.24 18.36 15.93
N PRO A 350 9.17 18.31 16.76
CA PRO A 350 8.94 17.16 17.64
C PRO A 350 8.73 15.83 16.89
N SER A 351 8.06 15.88 15.73
CA SER A 351 7.86 14.69 14.90
C SER A 351 9.18 14.25 14.25
N ILE A 352 9.99 15.18 13.73
CA ILE A 352 11.34 14.89 13.20
C ILE A 352 12.23 14.26 14.29
N THR A 353 12.24 14.86 15.49
CA THR A 353 13.00 14.36 16.63
C THR A 353 12.66 12.91 16.98
N ARG A 354 11.39 12.53 16.87
CA ARG A 354 10.94 11.14 17.09
C ARG A 354 11.61 10.17 16.14
N PHE A 355 11.78 10.52 14.86
CA PHE A 355 12.50 9.70 13.90
C PHE A 355 13.98 9.59 14.23
N VAL A 356 14.63 10.70 14.58
CA VAL A 356 16.04 10.71 14.99
C VAL A 356 16.27 9.82 16.23
N GLN A 357 15.38 9.92 17.22
CA GLN A 357 15.42 9.04 18.40
C GLN A 357 15.18 7.56 18.06
N GLY A 358 14.40 7.27 17.03
CA GLY A 358 14.11 5.93 16.53
C GLY A 358 15.21 5.34 15.63
N GLU A 359 16.24 6.10 15.24
CA GLU A 359 17.26 5.68 14.27
C GLU A 359 17.89 4.34 14.62
N GLY A 360 18.37 4.15 15.86
CA GLY A 360 19.01 2.91 16.28
C GLY A 360 18.07 1.69 16.14
N ALA A 361 16.81 1.85 16.54
CA ALA A 361 15.82 0.78 16.41
C ALA A 361 15.45 0.49 14.93
N ILE A 362 15.39 1.52 14.10
CA ILE A 362 15.16 1.37 12.64
C ILE A 362 16.34 0.64 11.99
N MET A 363 17.58 1.02 12.31
CA MET A 363 18.76 0.37 11.74
C MET A 363 18.89 -1.10 12.19
N ALA A 364 18.48 -1.42 13.42
CA ALA A 364 18.47 -2.79 13.93
C ALA A 364 17.52 -3.72 13.17
N LEU A 365 16.47 -3.18 12.52
CA LEU A 365 15.56 -3.98 11.67
C LEU A 365 16.28 -4.66 10.50
N LEU A 366 17.41 -4.14 10.04
CA LEU A 366 18.18 -4.74 8.95
C LEU A 366 18.81 -6.09 9.33
N ASP A 367 18.96 -6.33 10.61
CA ASP A 367 19.53 -7.57 11.16
C ASP A 367 18.45 -8.56 11.62
N GLU A 368 17.16 -8.18 11.56
CA GLU A 368 16.03 -9.03 11.94
C GLU A 368 15.55 -9.93 10.78
N PRO A 369 14.98 -11.11 11.09
CA PRO A 369 14.33 -11.96 10.10
C PRO A 369 13.07 -11.30 9.46
N PRO A 370 12.84 -11.54 8.16
CA PRO A 370 13.74 -12.18 7.21
C PRO A 370 14.81 -11.19 6.75
N ARG A 371 16.07 -11.56 6.96
CA ARG A 371 17.20 -10.68 6.60
C ARG A 371 17.24 -10.38 5.12
N LEU A 372 17.66 -9.16 4.80
CA LEU A 372 18.06 -8.77 3.45
C LEU A 372 19.39 -9.45 3.11
N GLU A 373 19.65 -9.69 1.83
CA GLU A 373 20.95 -10.11 1.38
C GLU A 373 21.98 -8.99 1.66
N GLU A 374 23.23 -9.35 1.87
CA GLU A 374 24.26 -8.41 2.33
C GLU A 374 24.39 -7.15 1.46
N GLY A 375 24.37 -7.31 0.12
CA GLY A 375 24.39 -6.21 -0.82
C GLY A 375 23.17 -5.31 -0.73
N GLU A 376 21.99 -5.90 -0.52
CA GLU A 376 20.73 -5.19 -0.32
C GLU A 376 20.71 -4.44 1.02
N ALA A 377 21.18 -5.09 2.10
CA ALA A 377 21.26 -4.47 3.41
C ALA A 377 22.18 -3.24 3.40
N ARG A 378 23.31 -3.29 2.69
CA ARG A 378 24.21 -2.14 2.50
C ARG A 378 23.55 -1.00 1.71
N ASP A 379 22.79 -1.33 0.65
CA ASP A 379 22.06 -0.33 -0.14
C ASP A 379 20.97 0.35 0.70
N VAL A 380 20.18 -0.43 1.42
CA VAL A 380 19.12 0.07 2.28
C VAL A 380 19.69 0.89 3.45
N ARG A 381 20.77 0.43 4.06
CA ARG A 381 21.45 1.15 5.15
C ARG A 381 21.86 2.56 4.70
N ARG A 382 22.58 2.69 3.58
CA ARG A 382 22.98 4.00 3.03
C ARG A 382 21.75 4.86 2.71
N PHE A 383 20.72 4.27 2.13
CA PHE A 383 19.49 4.98 1.84
C PHE A 383 18.82 5.55 3.11
N LEU A 384 18.81 4.83 4.21
CA LEU A 384 18.29 5.31 5.50
C LEU A 384 19.22 6.34 6.14
N GLU A 385 20.54 6.14 6.11
CA GLU A 385 21.54 7.07 6.63
C GLU A 385 21.45 8.45 5.97
N ASP A 386 21.18 8.50 4.66
CA ASP A 386 20.94 9.77 3.94
C ASP A 386 19.74 10.55 4.49
N PHE A 387 18.68 9.87 4.87
CA PHE A 387 17.54 10.51 5.54
C PHE A 387 17.94 11.05 6.92
N PHE A 388 18.61 10.23 7.74
CA PHE A 388 18.97 10.62 9.09
C PHE A 388 20.00 11.76 9.10
N ARG A 389 20.88 11.86 8.11
CA ARG A 389 21.77 13.00 7.95
C ARG A 389 20.97 14.30 7.79
N VAL A 390 19.95 14.32 6.94
CA VAL A 390 19.06 15.46 6.76
C VAL A 390 18.25 15.74 8.02
N ALA A 391 17.68 14.72 8.65
CA ALA A 391 16.80 14.87 9.82
C ALA A 391 17.52 15.37 11.08
N ARG A 392 18.83 15.09 11.21
CA ARG A 392 19.65 15.55 12.37
C ARG A 392 20.11 16.98 12.25
N ASP A 393 20.27 17.50 11.05
CA ASP A 393 20.68 18.90 10.84
C ASP A 393 19.43 19.80 10.76
N PRO A 394 19.28 20.80 11.66
CA PRO A 394 18.11 21.67 11.67
C PRO A 394 17.92 22.50 10.40
N ALA A 395 19.00 22.89 9.71
CA ALA A 395 18.92 23.69 8.48
C ALA A 395 18.45 22.80 7.32
N ASP A 396 19.06 21.62 7.16
CA ASP A 396 18.66 20.63 6.15
C ASP A 396 17.22 20.17 6.37
N ALA A 397 16.82 19.93 7.62
CA ALA A 397 15.46 19.51 7.97
C ALA A 397 14.42 20.61 7.68
N LYS A 398 14.72 21.89 7.97
CA LYS A 398 13.86 23.00 7.58
C LYS A 398 13.70 23.08 6.07
N GLN A 399 14.79 22.99 5.33
CA GLN A 399 14.76 22.98 3.86
C GLN A 399 13.92 21.81 3.31
N ALA A 400 14.04 20.63 3.92
CA ALA A 400 13.33 19.42 3.45
C ALA A 400 11.84 19.46 3.79
N PHE A 401 11.45 19.86 5.00
CA PHE A 401 10.10 19.65 5.54
C PHE A 401 9.27 20.93 5.67
N ILE A 402 9.91 22.13 5.69
CA ILE A 402 9.22 23.40 5.82
C ILE A 402 9.16 24.12 4.49
N ASP A 403 10.31 24.28 3.80
CA ASP A 403 10.38 25.10 2.58
C ASP A 403 9.77 24.39 1.36
N ARG A 404 9.58 23.07 1.43
CA ARG A 404 9.02 22.23 0.34
C ARG A 404 7.69 21.56 0.69
N CYS A 405 7.00 22.09 1.69
CA CYS A 405 5.69 21.57 2.09
C CYS A 405 4.59 21.88 1.08
N LEU A 406 3.44 21.21 1.23
CA LEU A 406 2.25 21.44 0.41
C LEU A 406 1.22 22.27 1.18
N ASP A 407 0.82 23.42 0.63
CA ASP A 407 -0.27 24.23 1.18
C ASP A 407 -1.63 23.57 1.03
N LYS A 408 -1.78 22.72 0.00
CA LYS A 408 -3.01 22.00 -0.30
C LYS A 408 -2.74 20.51 -0.54
N PRO A 409 -3.55 19.61 0.04
CA PRO A 409 -3.43 18.18 -0.25
C PRO A 409 -3.84 17.93 -1.71
N GLY A 410 -2.93 17.42 -2.52
CA GLY A 410 -3.19 17.09 -3.92
C GLY A 410 -2.56 18.03 -4.94
N ALA A 411 -1.71 18.98 -4.50
CA ALA A 411 -0.85 19.74 -5.41
C ALA A 411 0.28 18.88 -5.98
#